data_652175f324578a27a6a0e72e537f935d
#
_entry.id   652175f324578a27a6a0e72e537f935d
#
_cell.length_a   1.000
_cell.length_b   1.000
_cell.length_c   1.000
_cell.angle_alpha   90.00
_cell.angle_beta   90.00
_cell.angle_gamma   90.00
#
_symmetry.space_group_name_H-M   'P 1'
#
loop_
_entity.id
_entity.type
_entity.pdbx_description
1 polymer ?
#
loop_
_entity_poly.entity_id
_entity_poly.type
_entity_poly.pdbx_seq_one_letter_code
_entity_poly.pdbx_strand_id
1 'polypeptide(L)'
;PNGAGKTTIVEILEGFRDRDGGEVSVLGVDPAVKGESARIWRNRIGIVLQSTNDAAELTVEETVHHFAKLYSIPRDPDEVISVVGLAEKRKAKGRELSGGQRRRLDVALGILGSPELLFLDEPTTGFDPEARRAFWDLIRSLREGGTTTLLTTHYLDEAEALADRVIVINRGIVLATGTPDTLGGRNLAHAIVTWTENGVVQETTTETPTRFVSELMGKFDAEIPDLRVRRPSLEDTYLDMIGGDEA
;
A
#
# COMPACT_ATOMS: atom_id res chain seq x y z
N PRO A 1 -1.04 12.40 -5.37
CA PRO A 1 -0.29 13.51 -4.80
C PRO A 1 -0.70 13.77 -3.36
N ASN A 2 0.14 14.50 -2.60
CA ASN A 2 -0.25 15.01 -1.29
C ASN A 2 -1.42 16.00 -1.48
N GLY A 3 -2.38 16.01 -0.56
CA GLY A 3 -3.57 16.85 -0.69
C GLY A 3 -4.65 16.34 -1.66
N ALA A 4 -4.50 15.16 -2.24
CA ALA A 4 -5.50 14.58 -3.15
C ALA A 4 -6.82 14.17 -2.46
N GLY A 5 -6.90 14.21 -1.12
CA GLY A 5 -8.07 13.81 -0.34
C GLY A 5 -8.01 12.36 0.17
N LYS A 6 -6.89 11.63 0.01
CA LYS A 6 -6.75 10.23 0.46
C LYS A 6 -7.06 10.06 1.95
N THR A 7 -6.37 10.80 2.81
CA THR A 7 -6.55 10.75 4.27
C THR A 7 -7.99 11.09 4.68
N THR A 8 -8.59 12.12 4.06
CA THR A 8 -9.99 12.47 4.33
C THR A 8 -10.95 11.33 4.01
N ILE A 9 -10.75 10.66 2.87
CA ILE A 9 -11.59 9.51 2.48
C ILE A 9 -11.39 8.36 3.47
N VAL A 10 -10.14 8.05 3.83
CA VAL A 10 -9.85 6.97 4.78
C VAL A 10 -10.46 7.27 6.15
N GLU A 11 -10.29 8.47 6.69
CA GLU A 11 -10.90 8.90 7.97
C GLU A 11 -12.45 8.77 7.97
N ILE A 12 -13.10 9.01 6.82
CA ILE A 12 -14.55 8.80 6.67
C ILE A 12 -14.87 7.30 6.67
N LEU A 13 -14.09 6.49 5.95
CA LEU A 13 -14.29 5.03 5.91
C LEU A 13 -14.02 4.36 7.26
N GLU A 14 -13.11 4.89 8.05
CA GLU A 14 -12.81 4.46 9.43
C GLU A 14 -13.86 4.91 10.45
N GLY A 15 -14.77 5.82 10.06
CA GLY A 15 -15.75 6.44 10.96
C GLY A 15 -15.13 7.41 11.95
N PHE A 16 -13.93 7.94 11.62
CA PHE A 16 -13.24 8.95 12.42
C PHE A 16 -13.68 10.38 12.05
N ARG A 17 -14.09 10.58 10.79
CA ARG A 17 -14.60 11.86 10.27
C ARG A 17 -16.03 11.71 9.77
N ASP A 18 -16.88 12.66 10.11
CA ASP A 18 -18.21 12.77 9.50
C ASP A 18 -18.08 13.27 8.04
N ARG A 19 -18.89 12.72 7.16
CA ARG A 19 -18.99 13.17 5.76
C ARG A 19 -20.04 14.28 5.61
N ASP A 20 -19.87 15.16 4.64
CA ASP A 20 -20.82 16.23 4.34
C ASP A 20 -22.06 15.73 3.58
N GLY A 21 -21.93 14.59 2.86
CA GLY A 21 -23.01 14.01 2.07
C GLY A 21 -22.64 12.68 1.42
N GLY A 22 -23.58 12.11 0.67
CA GLY A 22 -23.40 10.81 -0.01
C GLY A 22 -23.62 9.61 0.91
N GLU A 23 -23.44 8.41 0.35
CA GLU A 23 -23.61 7.14 1.03
C GLU A 23 -22.26 6.43 1.14
N VAL A 24 -21.99 5.83 2.29
CA VAL A 24 -20.78 5.04 2.55
C VAL A 24 -21.17 3.76 3.25
N SER A 25 -20.60 2.64 2.81
CA SER A 25 -20.80 1.35 3.45
C SER A 25 -19.44 0.63 3.58
N VAL A 26 -19.06 0.28 4.80
CA VAL A 26 -17.86 -0.48 5.13
C VAL A 26 -18.27 -1.74 5.87
N LEU A 27 -17.98 -2.91 5.29
CA LEU A 27 -18.45 -4.22 5.80
C LEU A 27 -19.98 -4.27 6.01
N GLY A 28 -20.74 -3.59 5.13
CA GLY A 28 -22.20 -3.52 5.17
C GLY A 28 -22.79 -2.55 6.19
N VAL A 29 -21.95 -1.71 6.83
CA VAL A 29 -22.38 -0.73 7.85
C VAL A 29 -21.94 0.67 7.44
N ASP A 30 -22.78 1.67 7.71
CA ASP A 30 -22.39 3.07 7.59
C ASP A 30 -21.43 3.45 8.73
N PRO A 31 -20.19 3.90 8.42
CA PRO A 31 -19.21 4.26 9.45
C PRO A 31 -19.67 5.38 10.42
N ALA A 32 -20.65 6.19 10.03
CA ALA A 32 -21.21 7.24 10.87
C ALA A 32 -22.15 6.69 11.98
N VAL A 33 -22.38 5.38 12.04
CA VAL A 33 -23.15 4.70 13.08
C VAL A 33 -22.60 5.02 14.47
N LYS A 34 -23.51 5.13 15.47
CA LYS A 34 -23.14 5.47 16.86
C LYS A 34 -23.63 4.40 17.84
N GLY A 35 -23.15 4.49 19.08
CA GLY A 35 -23.56 3.59 20.16
C GLY A 35 -23.00 2.18 20.02
N GLU A 36 -23.80 1.19 20.41
CA GLU A 36 -23.38 -0.21 20.47
C GLU A 36 -23.07 -0.78 19.05
N SER A 37 -23.87 -0.42 18.06
CA SER A 37 -23.62 -0.82 16.66
C SER A 37 -22.26 -0.35 16.15
N ALA A 38 -21.86 0.86 16.53
CA ALA A 38 -20.52 1.37 16.20
C ALA A 38 -19.42 0.54 16.89
N ARG A 39 -19.62 0.13 18.14
CA ARG A 39 -18.67 -0.70 18.87
C ARG A 39 -18.51 -2.08 18.23
N ILE A 40 -19.63 -2.69 17.85
CA ILE A 40 -19.62 -4.00 17.16
C ILE A 40 -18.90 -3.88 15.82
N TRP A 41 -19.20 -2.85 15.04
CA TRP A 41 -18.56 -2.62 13.74
C TRP A 41 -17.05 -2.35 13.88
N ARG A 42 -16.61 -1.51 14.85
CA ARG A 42 -15.20 -1.22 15.10
C ARG A 42 -14.38 -2.44 15.49
N ASN A 43 -14.98 -3.45 16.11
CA ASN A 43 -14.27 -4.71 16.39
C ASN A 43 -13.97 -5.52 15.12
N ARG A 44 -14.60 -5.19 13.98
CA ARG A 44 -14.38 -5.86 12.69
C ARG A 44 -13.32 -5.14 11.84
N ILE A 45 -12.88 -3.96 12.23
CA ILE A 45 -11.86 -3.19 11.53
C ILE A 45 -10.61 -3.04 12.39
N GLY A 46 -9.46 -2.99 11.74
CA GLY A 46 -8.19 -2.59 12.32
C GLY A 46 -7.73 -1.28 11.69
N ILE A 47 -7.12 -0.40 12.47
CA ILE A 47 -6.63 0.88 11.97
C ILE A 47 -5.18 1.04 12.42
N VAL A 48 -4.30 1.38 11.47
CA VAL A 48 -2.90 1.67 11.71
C VAL A 48 -2.61 3.07 11.22
N LEU A 49 -2.62 4.02 12.13
CA LEU A 49 -2.40 5.44 11.87
C LEU A 49 -0.96 5.75 11.46
N GLN A 50 -0.74 6.88 10.79
CA GLN A 50 0.57 7.30 10.28
C GLN A 50 1.64 7.45 11.39
N SER A 51 1.25 7.86 12.60
CA SER A 51 2.16 7.92 13.76
C SER A 51 1.40 7.67 15.06
N THR A 52 1.95 6.77 15.89
CA THR A 52 1.51 6.57 17.29
C THR A 52 2.73 6.70 18.20
N ASN A 53 2.68 7.62 19.15
CA ASN A 53 3.76 7.82 20.14
C ASN A 53 3.37 7.34 21.56
N ASP A 54 2.19 6.75 21.71
CA ASP A 54 1.55 6.58 23.03
C ASP A 54 2.16 5.48 23.91
N ALA A 55 2.97 4.56 23.36
CA ALA A 55 3.54 3.42 24.11
C ALA A 55 5.08 3.41 24.16
N ALA A 56 5.73 4.57 24.08
CA ALA A 56 7.20 4.66 23.98
C ALA A 56 7.95 4.04 25.16
N GLU A 57 7.37 4.04 26.36
CA GLU A 57 7.99 3.53 27.59
C GLU A 57 7.67 2.05 27.90
N LEU A 58 6.63 1.50 27.29
CA LEU A 58 6.27 0.10 27.42
C LEU A 58 7.13 -0.76 26.48
N THR A 59 7.37 -2.00 26.87
CA THR A 59 7.96 -3.02 26.00
C THR A 59 6.93 -3.45 24.93
N VAL A 60 7.40 -4.06 23.84
CA VAL A 60 6.54 -4.66 22.82
C VAL A 60 5.50 -5.59 23.44
N GLU A 61 5.94 -6.50 24.30
CA GLU A 61 5.09 -7.45 24.99
C GLU A 61 4.05 -6.77 25.88
N GLU A 62 4.47 -5.82 26.73
CA GLU A 62 3.55 -5.06 27.58
C GLU A 62 2.52 -4.30 26.77
N THR A 63 2.93 -3.69 25.65
CA THR A 63 2.05 -2.95 24.77
C THR A 63 1.00 -3.87 24.17
N VAL A 64 1.40 -4.97 23.52
CA VAL A 64 0.49 -5.87 22.83
C VAL A 64 -0.47 -6.54 23.81
N HIS A 65 0.02 -7.02 24.98
CA HIS A 65 -0.81 -7.58 26.03
C HIS A 65 -1.77 -6.57 26.68
N HIS A 66 -1.34 -5.30 26.79
CA HIS A 66 -2.22 -4.23 27.29
C HIS A 66 -3.39 -3.99 26.33
N PHE A 67 -3.10 -3.79 25.06
CA PHE A 67 -4.13 -3.51 24.05
C PHE A 67 -5.04 -4.71 23.80
N ALA A 68 -4.56 -5.94 23.91
CA ALA A 68 -5.39 -7.13 23.81
C ALA A 68 -6.57 -7.12 24.79
N LYS A 69 -6.41 -6.55 25.98
CA LYS A 69 -7.49 -6.43 26.98
C LYS A 69 -8.65 -5.54 26.56
N LEU A 70 -8.48 -4.74 25.52
CA LEU A 70 -9.53 -3.87 24.99
C LEU A 70 -10.52 -4.62 24.09
N TYR A 71 -10.15 -5.82 23.63
CA TYR A 71 -10.97 -6.66 22.78
C TYR A 71 -11.67 -7.74 23.58
N SER A 72 -12.90 -8.07 23.23
CA SER A 72 -13.66 -9.14 23.88
C SER A 72 -13.10 -10.52 23.56
N ILE A 73 -12.58 -10.71 22.35
CA ILE A 73 -11.97 -11.96 21.86
C ILE A 73 -10.73 -11.56 21.03
N PRO A 74 -9.62 -11.25 21.72
CA PRO A 74 -8.38 -10.91 21.02
C PRO A 74 -7.72 -12.17 20.43
N ARG A 75 -6.87 -11.98 19.42
CA ARG A 75 -5.86 -12.97 19.05
C ARG A 75 -4.89 -13.15 20.22
N ASP A 76 -4.24 -14.31 20.27
CA ASP A 76 -3.14 -14.52 21.23
C ASP A 76 -2.06 -13.45 21.01
N PRO A 77 -1.76 -12.61 22.03
CA PRO A 77 -0.75 -11.57 21.93
C PRO A 77 0.63 -12.10 21.53
N ASP A 78 1.01 -13.28 21.99
CA ASP A 78 2.30 -13.89 21.69
C ASP A 78 2.40 -14.36 20.25
N GLU A 79 1.30 -14.90 19.71
CA GLU A 79 1.18 -15.22 18.28
C GLU A 79 1.28 -13.94 17.45
N VAL A 80 0.58 -12.87 17.83
CA VAL A 80 0.59 -11.59 17.11
C VAL A 80 2.01 -11.00 17.07
N ILE A 81 2.74 -10.98 18.18
CA ILE A 81 4.14 -10.52 18.23
C ILE A 81 5.02 -11.33 17.27
N SER A 82 4.79 -12.62 17.18
CA SER A 82 5.54 -13.50 16.27
C SER A 82 5.19 -13.25 14.81
N VAL A 83 3.91 -13.11 14.47
CA VAL A 83 3.41 -12.84 13.11
C VAL A 83 3.97 -11.53 12.54
N VAL A 84 4.06 -10.47 13.37
CA VAL A 84 4.65 -9.20 12.92
C VAL A 84 6.19 -9.20 12.94
N GLY A 85 6.83 -10.32 13.29
CA GLY A 85 8.30 -10.46 13.29
C GLY A 85 9.00 -9.67 14.39
N LEU A 86 8.37 -9.51 15.56
CA LEU A 86 8.92 -8.81 16.71
C LEU A 86 9.30 -9.74 17.89
N ALA A 87 9.36 -11.05 17.68
CA ALA A 87 9.64 -12.03 18.72
C ALA A 87 10.96 -11.74 19.47
N GLU A 88 12.04 -11.41 18.75
CA GLU A 88 13.35 -11.07 19.34
C GLU A 88 13.37 -9.70 20.04
N LYS A 89 12.37 -8.85 19.77
CA LYS A 89 12.24 -7.51 20.33
C LYS A 89 11.18 -7.39 21.42
N ARG A 90 10.65 -8.52 21.92
CA ARG A 90 9.58 -8.56 22.93
C ARG A 90 9.84 -7.66 24.14
N LYS A 91 11.07 -7.65 24.63
CA LYS A 91 11.49 -6.90 25.83
C LYS A 91 12.04 -5.50 25.50
N ALA A 92 12.17 -5.15 24.22
CA ALA A 92 12.58 -3.81 23.82
C ALA A 92 11.44 -2.82 24.04
N LYS A 93 11.77 -1.62 24.53
CA LYS A 93 10.79 -0.54 24.68
C LYS A 93 10.44 0.07 23.32
N GLY A 94 9.24 0.62 23.19
CA GLY A 94 8.79 1.25 21.97
C GLY A 94 9.76 2.30 21.41
N ARG A 95 10.42 3.09 22.28
CA ARG A 95 11.45 4.07 21.89
C ARG A 95 12.76 3.47 21.36
N GLU A 96 13.03 2.21 21.63
CA GLU A 96 14.24 1.48 21.22
C GLU A 96 14.07 0.79 19.85
N LEU A 97 12.85 0.80 19.31
CA LEU A 97 12.51 0.20 18.03
C LEU A 97 12.94 1.13 16.88
N SER A 98 13.45 0.53 15.80
CA SER A 98 13.57 1.25 14.51
C SER A 98 12.20 1.67 13.98
N GLY A 99 12.14 2.59 13.02
CA GLY A 99 10.88 3.02 12.40
C GLY A 99 10.07 1.84 11.86
N GLY A 100 10.72 0.92 11.13
CA GLY A 100 10.07 -0.29 10.60
C GLY A 100 9.58 -1.24 11.69
N GLN A 101 10.35 -1.41 12.78
CA GLN A 101 9.92 -2.23 13.92
C GLN A 101 8.74 -1.59 14.65
N ARG A 102 8.74 -0.27 14.80
CA ARG A 102 7.60 0.45 15.40
C ARG A 102 6.36 0.27 14.55
N ARG A 103 6.48 0.41 13.21
CA ARG A 103 5.33 0.20 12.31
C ARG A 103 4.78 -1.22 12.38
N ARG A 104 5.64 -2.23 12.56
CA ARG A 104 5.20 -3.61 12.80
C ARG A 104 4.46 -3.75 14.14
N LEU A 105 4.87 -3.01 15.16
CA LEU A 105 4.12 -2.95 16.43
C LEU A 105 2.74 -2.30 16.22
N ASP A 106 2.64 -1.22 15.46
CA ASP A 106 1.35 -0.59 15.14
C ASP A 106 0.42 -1.56 14.39
N VAL A 107 0.97 -2.33 13.43
CA VAL A 107 0.21 -3.40 12.76
C VAL A 107 -0.22 -4.48 13.75
N ALA A 108 0.66 -4.89 14.69
CA ALA A 108 0.30 -5.84 15.74
C ALA A 108 -0.94 -5.38 16.51
N LEU A 109 -0.99 -4.10 16.89
CA LEU A 109 -2.16 -3.53 17.57
C LEU A 109 -3.41 -3.55 16.70
N GLY A 110 -3.27 -3.23 15.41
CA GLY A 110 -4.36 -3.23 14.44
C GLY A 110 -4.99 -4.61 14.17
N ILE A 111 -4.21 -5.70 14.31
CA ILE A 111 -4.67 -7.05 14.03
C ILE A 111 -5.10 -7.85 15.28
N LEU A 112 -4.95 -7.30 16.48
CA LEU A 112 -5.33 -7.95 17.74
C LEU A 112 -6.79 -8.40 17.78
N GLY A 113 -7.70 -7.64 17.18
CA GLY A 113 -9.11 -7.94 17.11
C GLY A 113 -9.52 -8.92 16.02
N SER A 114 -8.56 -9.52 15.30
CA SER A 114 -8.85 -10.34 14.09
C SER A 114 -9.73 -9.59 13.08
N PRO A 115 -9.30 -8.40 12.61
CA PRO A 115 -10.16 -7.57 11.76
C PRO A 115 -10.41 -8.24 10.41
N GLU A 116 -11.63 -8.04 9.88
CA GLU A 116 -11.98 -8.39 8.51
C GLU A 116 -11.37 -7.39 7.51
N LEU A 117 -11.19 -6.13 7.95
CA LEU A 117 -10.61 -5.05 7.15
C LEU A 117 -9.58 -4.29 7.98
N LEU A 118 -8.36 -4.17 7.45
CA LEU A 118 -7.25 -3.41 8.02
C LEU A 118 -7.00 -2.15 7.20
N PHE A 119 -7.06 -0.99 7.83
CA PHE A 119 -6.70 0.29 7.23
C PHE A 119 -5.23 0.63 7.52
N LEU A 120 -4.50 1.01 6.48
CA LEU A 120 -3.09 1.41 6.53
C LEU A 120 -2.91 2.74 5.82
N ASP A 121 -2.62 3.80 6.56
CA ASP A 121 -2.34 5.11 5.95
C ASP A 121 -0.83 5.30 5.80
N GLU A 122 -0.37 5.34 4.53
CA GLU A 122 1.03 5.50 4.11
C GLU A 122 2.04 4.66 4.94
N PRO A 123 1.87 3.33 5.01
CA PRO A 123 2.51 2.50 6.04
C PRO A 123 4.03 2.40 5.95
N THR A 124 4.63 2.62 4.77
CA THR A 124 6.08 2.45 4.56
C THR A 124 6.83 3.76 4.38
N THR A 125 6.20 4.89 4.68
CA THR A 125 6.86 6.20 4.60
C THR A 125 8.07 6.25 5.52
N GLY A 126 9.23 6.61 4.95
CA GLY A 126 10.50 6.68 5.67
C GLY A 126 11.21 5.34 5.90
N PHE A 127 10.73 4.24 5.33
CA PHE A 127 11.42 2.96 5.39
C PHE A 127 12.59 2.90 4.40
N ASP A 128 13.65 2.22 4.81
CA ASP A 128 14.66 1.74 3.87
C ASP A 128 14.10 0.60 3.00
N PRO A 129 14.75 0.25 1.87
CA PRO A 129 14.25 -0.77 0.96
C PRO A 129 14.08 -2.16 1.59
N GLU A 130 14.91 -2.54 2.57
CA GLU A 130 14.83 -3.84 3.25
C GLU A 130 13.63 -3.87 4.19
N ALA A 131 13.46 -2.86 5.02
CA ALA A 131 12.32 -2.71 5.93
C ALA A 131 10.99 -2.70 5.16
N ARG A 132 10.95 -2.01 3.99
CA ARG A 132 9.78 -1.95 3.11
C ARG A 132 9.40 -3.32 2.58
N ARG A 133 10.35 -4.08 2.04
CA ARG A 133 10.09 -5.45 1.54
C ARG A 133 9.58 -6.37 2.64
N ALA A 134 10.23 -6.34 3.79
CA ALA A 134 9.82 -7.15 4.93
C ALA A 134 8.43 -6.76 5.47
N PHE A 135 8.02 -5.49 5.32
CA PHE A 135 6.67 -5.04 5.62
C PHE A 135 5.65 -5.54 4.58
N TRP A 136 6.01 -5.51 3.29
CA TRP A 136 5.15 -6.06 2.23
C TRP A 136 4.88 -7.56 2.42
N ASP A 137 5.90 -8.32 2.84
CA ASP A 137 5.73 -9.75 3.13
C ASP A 137 4.78 -9.98 4.30
N LEU A 138 4.83 -9.12 5.34
CA LEU A 138 3.86 -9.14 6.43
C LEU A 138 2.43 -8.89 5.91
N ILE A 139 2.22 -7.86 5.08
CA ILE A 139 0.88 -7.56 4.55
C ILE A 139 0.36 -8.70 3.67
N ARG A 140 1.23 -9.32 2.86
CA ARG A 140 0.86 -10.51 2.07
C ARG A 140 0.43 -11.68 2.97
N SER A 141 1.14 -11.95 4.05
CA SER A 141 0.78 -13.01 4.99
C SER A 141 -0.56 -12.76 5.68
N LEU A 142 -0.88 -11.50 6.02
CA LEU A 142 -2.19 -11.14 6.58
C LEU A 142 -3.31 -11.34 5.56
N ARG A 143 -3.08 -11.00 4.28
CA ARG A 143 -4.03 -11.26 3.19
C ARG A 143 -4.29 -12.76 3.00
N GLU A 144 -3.24 -13.57 3.00
CA GLU A 144 -3.36 -15.04 2.93
C GLU A 144 -4.13 -15.60 4.13
N GLY A 145 -4.02 -14.96 5.29
CA GLY A 145 -4.82 -15.24 6.48
C GLY A 145 -6.27 -14.76 6.42
N GLY A 146 -6.71 -14.16 5.31
CA GLY A 146 -8.09 -13.73 5.08
C GLY A 146 -8.42 -12.28 5.48
N THR A 147 -7.43 -11.48 5.91
CA THR A 147 -7.63 -10.06 6.21
C THR A 147 -7.64 -9.25 4.92
N THR A 148 -8.72 -8.51 4.67
CA THR A 148 -8.74 -7.50 3.61
C THR A 148 -7.95 -6.28 4.06
N THR A 149 -7.13 -5.70 3.19
CA THR A 149 -6.35 -4.49 3.51
C THR A 149 -6.74 -3.35 2.58
N LEU A 150 -7.06 -2.18 3.15
CA LEU A 150 -7.15 -0.92 2.43
C LEU A 150 -5.92 -0.09 2.79
N LEU A 151 -5.10 0.21 1.80
CA LEU A 151 -3.86 0.93 2.01
C LEU A 151 -3.85 2.21 1.16
N THR A 152 -3.41 3.33 1.74
CA THR A 152 -3.04 4.51 0.97
C THR A 152 -1.53 4.54 0.79
N THR A 153 -1.09 4.98 -0.37
CA THR A 153 0.33 5.18 -0.64
C THR A 153 0.54 6.24 -1.72
N HIS A 154 1.69 6.86 -1.70
CA HIS A 154 2.21 7.64 -2.81
C HIS A 154 3.38 6.90 -3.52
N TYR A 155 3.75 5.72 -3.03
CA TYR A 155 4.73 4.83 -3.66
C TYR A 155 4.02 3.86 -4.61
N LEU A 156 4.24 4.03 -5.90
CA LEU A 156 3.55 3.23 -6.92
C LEU A 156 4.08 1.80 -7.00
N ASP A 157 5.34 1.58 -6.63
CA ASP A 157 5.94 0.25 -6.44
C ASP A 157 5.25 -0.54 -5.31
N GLU A 158 4.81 0.13 -4.24
CA GLU A 158 4.02 -0.50 -3.19
C GLU A 158 2.64 -0.93 -3.68
N ALA A 159 1.97 -0.08 -4.46
CA ALA A 159 0.70 -0.43 -5.08
C ALA A 159 0.84 -1.61 -6.06
N GLU A 160 1.91 -1.63 -6.88
CA GLU A 160 2.20 -2.77 -7.77
C GLU A 160 2.48 -4.07 -7.00
N ALA A 161 3.17 -3.98 -5.86
CA ALA A 161 3.57 -5.15 -5.09
C ALA A 161 2.44 -5.78 -4.26
N LEU A 162 1.47 -4.98 -3.81
CA LEU A 162 0.50 -5.39 -2.79
C LEU A 162 -0.95 -5.39 -3.27
N ALA A 163 -1.32 -4.50 -4.20
CA ALA A 163 -2.72 -4.27 -4.51
C ALA A 163 -3.28 -5.28 -5.53
N ASP A 164 -4.47 -5.82 -5.23
CA ASP A 164 -5.31 -6.51 -6.22
C ASP A 164 -6.12 -5.48 -7.02
N ARG A 165 -6.40 -4.32 -6.42
CA ARG A 165 -7.15 -3.22 -7.03
C ARG A 165 -6.58 -1.87 -6.60
N VAL A 166 -6.42 -0.96 -7.54
CA VAL A 166 -5.92 0.40 -7.33
C VAL A 166 -7.02 1.39 -7.69
N ILE A 167 -7.16 2.42 -6.87
CA ILE A 167 -8.01 3.58 -7.14
C ILE A 167 -7.11 4.81 -7.12
N VAL A 168 -7.02 5.51 -8.24
CA VAL A 168 -6.28 6.77 -8.36
C VAL A 168 -7.20 7.92 -8.05
N ILE A 169 -6.76 8.77 -7.10
CA ILE A 169 -7.52 9.95 -6.66
C ILE A 169 -6.67 11.19 -6.88
N ASN A 170 -7.27 12.21 -7.46
CA ASN A 170 -6.68 13.54 -7.61
C ASN A 170 -7.72 14.62 -7.30
N ARG A 171 -7.39 15.61 -6.47
CA ARG A 171 -8.28 16.72 -6.07
C ARG A 171 -9.67 16.26 -5.59
N GLY A 172 -9.74 15.15 -4.87
CA GLY A 172 -10.98 14.56 -4.35
C GLY A 172 -11.82 13.79 -5.37
N ILE A 173 -11.34 13.61 -6.60
CA ILE A 173 -12.04 12.91 -7.67
C ILE A 173 -11.31 11.59 -7.98
N VAL A 174 -12.07 10.52 -8.21
CA VAL A 174 -11.54 9.25 -8.71
C VAL A 174 -11.25 9.39 -10.20
N LEU A 175 -9.97 9.33 -10.57
CA LEU A 175 -9.53 9.40 -11.97
C LEU A 175 -9.59 8.03 -12.67
N ALA A 176 -9.18 6.98 -11.97
CA ALA A 176 -9.15 5.64 -12.54
C ALA A 176 -9.29 4.57 -11.44
N THR A 177 -9.78 3.41 -11.86
CA THR A 177 -9.87 2.21 -11.02
C THR A 177 -9.53 0.99 -11.87
N GLY A 178 -8.70 0.09 -11.35
CA GLY A 178 -8.29 -1.14 -12.06
C GLY A 178 -7.34 -1.98 -11.22
N THR A 179 -6.86 -3.07 -11.79
CA THR A 179 -5.70 -3.78 -11.23
C THR A 179 -4.42 -3.00 -11.57
N PRO A 180 -3.29 -3.23 -10.86
CA PRO A 180 -2.01 -2.61 -11.24
C PRO A 180 -1.66 -2.79 -12.72
N ASP A 181 -1.98 -3.93 -13.30
CA ASP A 181 -1.67 -4.25 -14.70
C ASP A 181 -2.61 -3.58 -15.72
N THR A 182 -3.85 -3.30 -15.34
CA THR A 182 -4.89 -2.80 -16.28
C THR A 182 -5.21 -1.32 -16.10
N LEU A 183 -4.72 -0.71 -15.03
CA LEU A 183 -4.99 0.68 -14.69
C LEU A 183 -4.58 1.60 -15.86
N GLY A 184 -5.49 2.51 -16.26
CA GLY A 184 -5.25 3.44 -17.35
C GLY A 184 -4.97 2.81 -18.72
N GLY A 185 -5.37 1.55 -18.94
CA GLY A 185 -5.11 0.85 -20.20
C GLY A 185 -3.66 0.32 -20.33
N ARG A 186 -2.90 0.28 -19.23
CA ARG A 186 -1.49 -0.14 -19.21
C ARG A 186 -1.22 -1.48 -19.91
N ASN A 187 -2.12 -2.44 -19.79
CA ASN A 187 -2.03 -3.74 -20.45
C ASN A 187 -2.11 -3.67 -21.99
N LEU A 188 -2.70 -2.59 -22.53
CA LEU A 188 -2.80 -2.31 -23.95
C LEU A 188 -1.74 -1.31 -24.42
N ALA A 189 -0.97 -0.73 -23.51
CA ALA A 189 0.04 0.26 -23.84
C ALA A 189 1.19 -0.36 -24.66
N HIS A 190 1.69 0.42 -25.60
CA HIS A 190 2.81 0.05 -26.43
C HIS A 190 4.06 -0.16 -25.59
N ALA A 191 4.90 -1.13 -25.97
CA ALA A 191 6.19 -1.32 -25.33
C ALA A 191 7.14 -0.18 -25.69
N ILE A 192 7.92 0.25 -24.71
CA ILE A 192 9.00 1.23 -24.89
C ILE A 192 10.29 0.45 -25.08
N VAL A 193 10.97 0.69 -26.19
CA VAL A 193 12.27 0.10 -26.51
C VAL A 193 13.31 1.20 -26.49
N THR A 194 14.35 1.04 -25.66
CA THR A 194 15.47 1.97 -25.59
C THR A 194 16.77 1.23 -25.92
N TRP A 195 17.70 1.89 -26.62
CA TRP A 195 19.03 1.37 -26.95
C TRP A 195 20.00 2.52 -27.12
N THR A 196 21.30 2.24 -27.13
CA THR A 196 22.32 3.23 -27.45
C THR A 196 22.85 3.00 -28.86
N GLU A 197 22.78 4.05 -29.72
CA GLU A 197 23.31 4.06 -31.07
C GLU A 197 24.27 5.27 -31.23
N ASN A 198 25.51 5.00 -31.63
CA ASN A 198 26.55 6.03 -31.77
C ASN A 198 26.76 6.90 -30.51
N GLY A 199 26.59 6.30 -29.31
CA GLY A 199 26.71 7.01 -28.02
C GLY A 199 25.51 7.87 -27.63
N VAL A 200 24.41 7.80 -28.39
CA VAL A 200 23.16 8.49 -28.12
C VAL A 200 22.07 7.49 -27.77
N VAL A 201 21.37 7.76 -26.66
CA VAL A 201 20.19 6.93 -26.29
C VAL A 201 19.06 7.20 -27.27
N GLN A 202 18.59 6.13 -27.88
CA GLN A 202 17.41 6.11 -28.74
C GLN A 202 16.23 5.54 -27.97
N GLU A 203 15.02 6.01 -28.26
CA GLU A 203 13.79 5.49 -27.69
C GLU A 203 12.71 5.41 -28.77
N THR A 204 11.92 4.33 -28.73
CA THR A 204 10.75 4.19 -29.57
C THR A 204 9.65 3.42 -28.85
N THR A 205 8.40 3.64 -29.24
CA THR A 205 7.22 2.92 -28.78
C THR A 205 6.71 1.99 -29.88
N THR A 206 6.35 0.76 -29.52
CA THR A 206 5.88 -0.24 -30.49
C THR A 206 4.87 -1.23 -29.87
N GLU A 207 3.92 -1.67 -30.68
CA GLU A 207 2.99 -2.75 -30.33
C GLU A 207 3.66 -4.13 -30.45
N THR A 208 4.70 -4.22 -31.25
CA THR A 208 5.39 -5.49 -31.61
C THR A 208 6.86 -5.45 -31.21
N PRO A 209 7.18 -5.40 -29.89
CA PRO A 209 8.58 -5.20 -29.44
C PRO A 209 9.53 -6.29 -29.91
N THR A 210 9.10 -7.54 -29.93
CA THR A 210 9.95 -8.66 -30.40
C THR A 210 10.33 -8.48 -31.88
N ARG A 211 9.37 -8.07 -32.72
CA ARG A 211 9.64 -7.82 -34.14
C ARG A 211 10.57 -6.64 -34.30
N PHE A 212 10.30 -5.54 -33.61
CA PHE A 212 11.15 -4.35 -33.66
C PHE A 212 12.58 -4.65 -33.25
N VAL A 213 12.79 -5.37 -32.14
CA VAL A 213 14.13 -5.78 -31.69
C VAL A 213 14.81 -6.68 -32.72
N SER A 214 14.09 -7.60 -33.35
CA SER A 214 14.63 -8.45 -34.42
C SER A 214 15.08 -7.64 -35.64
N GLU A 215 14.31 -6.63 -36.02
CA GLU A 215 14.69 -5.70 -37.11
C GLU A 215 15.88 -4.83 -36.71
N LEU A 216 15.92 -4.38 -35.44
CA LEU A 216 17.04 -3.59 -34.91
C LEU A 216 18.35 -4.39 -34.86
N MET A 217 18.30 -5.67 -34.51
CA MET A 217 19.47 -6.57 -34.53
C MET A 217 20.17 -6.62 -35.89
N GLY A 218 19.41 -6.45 -37.01
CA GLY A 218 19.98 -6.39 -38.35
C GLY A 218 20.83 -5.14 -38.63
N LYS A 219 20.82 -4.13 -37.76
CA LYS A 219 21.63 -2.91 -37.87
C LYS A 219 22.92 -2.96 -37.08
N PHE A 220 23.07 -3.95 -36.20
CA PHE A 220 24.23 -4.12 -35.33
C PHE A 220 24.95 -5.40 -35.67
N ASP A 221 26.28 -5.37 -35.82
CA ASP A 221 27.11 -6.56 -36.09
C ASP A 221 27.30 -7.44 -34.84
N ALA A 222 26.86 -6.93 -33.66
CA ALA A 222 27.02 -7.57 -32.37
C ALA A 222 25.78 -7.29 -31.49
N GLU A 223 25.93 -7.35 -30.19
CA GLU A 223 24.88 -7.06 -29.22
C GLU A 223 24.47 -5.58 -29.28
N ILE A 224 23.17 -5.31 -29.16
CA ILE A 224 22.63 -3.95 -29.16
C ILE A 224 22.96 -3.28 -27.80
N PRO A 225 23.75 -2.20 -27.77
CA PRO A 225 24.17 -1.59 -26.52
C PRO A 225 22.97 -1.04 -25.73
N ASP A 226 22.96 -1.31 -24.43
CA ASP A 226 21.95 -0.85 -23.44
C ASP A 226 20.50 -1.15 -23.84
N LEU A 227 20.25 -2.20 -24.64
CA LEU A 227 18.91 -2.57 -25.04
C LEU A 227 18.03 -2.85 -23.82
N ARG A 228 16.92 -2.15 -23.77
CA ARG A 228 15.85 -2.39 -22.79
C ARG A 228 14.51 -2.42 -23.50
N VAL A 229 13.67 -3.37 -23.11
CA VAL A 229 12.29 -3.45 -23.56
C VAL A 229 11.41 -3.45 -22.32
N ARG A 230 10.60 -2.43 -22.14
CA ARG A 230 9.69 -2.31 -21.00
C ARG A 230 8.29 -1.92 -21.45
N ARG A 231 7.29 -2.27 -20.68
CA ARG A 231 5.98 -1.63 -20.76
C ARG A 231 5.95 -0.42 -19.83
N PRO A 232 5.07 0.55 -20.04
CA PRO A 232 4.89 1.65 -19.11
C PRO A 232 4.71 1.14 -17.69
N SER A 233 5.37 1.74 -16.72
CA SER A 233 5.20 1.49 -15.29
C SER A 233 3.87 2.05 -14.82
N LEU A 234 3.45 1.69 -13.60
CA LEU A 234 2.30 2.35 -12.96
C LEU A 234 2.57 3.86 -12.77
N GLU A 235 3.86 4.23 -12.58
CA GLU A 235 4.28 5.63 -12.48
C GLU A 235 4.11 6.38 -13.80
N ASP A 236 4.56 5.81 -14.92
CA ASP A 236 4.36 6.42 -16.25
C ASP A 236 2.85 6.65 -16.50
N THR A 237 2.03 5.63 -16.25
CA THR A 237 0.58 5.71 -16.42
C THR A 237 -0.08 6.75 -15.51
N TYR A 238 0.37 6.82 -14.26
CA TYR A 238 -0.12 7.80 -13.29
C TYR A 238 0.22 9.24 -13.72
N LEU A 239 1.47 9.48 -14.16
CA LEU A 239 1.90 10.79 -14.65
C LEU A 239 1.11 11.23 -15.89
N ASP A 240 0.82 10.32 -16.80
CA ASP A 240 -0.02 10.59 -17.97
C ASP A 240 -1.44 11.02 -17.56
N MET A 241 -2.04 10.34 -16.54
CA MET A 241 -3.37 10.68 -16.05
C MET A 241 -3.45 12.07 -15.41
N ILE A 242 -2.42 12.48 -14.65
CA ILE A 242 -2.44 13.77 -13.96
C ILE A 242 -1.94 14.91 -14.85
N GLY A 243 -1.05 14.64 -15.82
CA GLY A 243 -0.53 15.62 -16.77
C GLY A 243 -1.54 16.04 -17.83
N GLY A 244 -2.52 15.19 -18.15
CA GLY A 244 -3.62 15.50 -19.07
C GLY A 244 -4.64 16.51 -18.55
N ASP A 245 -4.66 16.78 -17.25
CA ASP A 245 -5.57 17.75 -16.61
C ASP A 245 -5.01 19.21 -16.58
N GLU A 246 -3.79 19.45 -17.04
CA GLU A 246 -3.16 20.78 -17.07
C GLU A 246 -3.11 21.44 -18.46
N ALA A 247 -3.73 20.85 -19.47
CA ALA A 247 -3.76 21.35 -20.85
C ALA A 247 -5.09 22.00 -21.25
#